data_e8b9b04a6352dbedd5959cf8c81b9750
#
_entry.id   e8b9b04a6352dbedd5959cf8c81b9750
#
_cell.length_a   1.000
_cell.length_b   1.000
_cell.length_c   1.000
_cell.angle_alpha   90.00
_cell.angle_beta   90.00
_cell.angle_gamma   90.00
#
_symmetry.space_group_name_H-M   'P 1'
#
loop_
_entity.id
_entity.type
_entity.pdbx_description
1 polymer ?
#
loop_
_entity_poly.entity_id
_entity_poly.type
_entity_poly.pdbx_seq_one_letter_code
_entity_poly.pdbx_strand_id
1 'polypeptide(L)'
;MKNFDIAIIGGGPAGYNAAANASSNGLQVVLFEHTALGGVCLNEGCIPTKTLLHSANLLDEIREAKAFGIEVEGAITPHYAAIAARKDKVVQTLTSGVAYKLKGAGVTVIQETARLSGEEGDRILVTAGEETYSVSFVLLATGSSTIIPPIPGLDKVNYWTSREALAAKTLPEDVTIIGGGVIGIEFAGIYSSLGVPVRVIEMAPEILGAMDRETSAMLRKEYGRRGVKFYLETKVTAVSEEGVTIETKDGKSELLPTRQILLSVGRRPETEALGLETLSIATNRSAVVVNAYMQTSHPRVYAAGDITGFSLLAHTAIREGEVAINHIIGGEDDPMRYDAIPSVAYTHPEIAGVGATEEQLRSEGRYYRTLKLPM
;
A
#
# COMPACT_ATOMS: atom_id res chain seq x y z
N MET A 1 -10.51 26.83 21.69
CA MET A 1 -10.66 26.41 20.27
C MET A 1 -9.55 27.07 19.46
N LYS A 2 -8.82 26.29 18.66
CA LYS A 2 -7.73 26.79 17.80
C LYS A 2 -8.24 26.89 16.37
N ASN A 3 -7.88 27.95 15.66
CA ASN A 3 -8.37 28.24 14.31
C ASN A 3 -7.29 27.96 13.27
N PHE A 4 -7.67 27.30 12.16
CA PHE A 4 -6.82 27.07 10.99
C PHE A 4 -7.67 27.20 9.72
N ASP A 5 -7.04 27.31 8.55
CA ASP A 5 -7.75 27.32 7.28
C ASP A 5 -8.11 25.88 6.87
N ILE A 6 -7.19 24.93 7.08
CA ILE A 6 -7.40 23.52 6.74
C ILE A 6 -6.85 22.59 7.82
N ALA A 7 -7.64 21.55 8.13
CA ALA A 7 -7.19 20.37 8.87
C ALA A 7 -6.96 19.21 7.92
N ILE A 8 -5.83 18.52 8.09
CA ILE A 8 -5.51 17.30 7.36
C ILE A 8 -5.43 16.15 8.36
N ILE A 9 -6.25 15.12 8.17
CA ILE A 9 -6.31 13.96 9.06
C ILE A 9 -5.60 12.79 8.38
N GLY A 10 -4.40 12.45 8.88
CA GLY A 10 -3.50 11.45 8.34
C GLY A 10 -2.24 12.05 7.72
N GLY A 11 -1.07 11.59 8.17
CA GLY A 11 0.26 12.06 7.76
C GLY A 11 0.94 11.16 6.71
N GLY A 12 0.17 10.34 5.97
CA GLY A 12 0.64 9.54 4.84
C GLY A 12 0.97 10.37 3.58
N PRO A 13 1.31 9.71 2.44
CA PRO A 13 1.71 10.40 1.20
C PRO A 13 0.72 11.48 0.73
N ALA A 14 -0.58 11.23 0.78
CA ALA A 14 -1.58 12.27 0.47
C ALA A 14 -1.47 13.44 1.45
N GLY A 15 -1.52 13.15 2.77
CA GLY A 15 -1.63 14.17 3.79
C GLY A 15 -0.42 15.07 3.93
N TYR A 16 0.80 14.49 4.04
CA TYR A 16 1.99 15.33 4.22
C TYR A 16 2.35 16.17 2.97
N ASN A 17 2.07 15.67 1.77
CA ASN A 17 2.27 16.46 0.56
C ASN A 17 1.20 17.54 0.41
N ALA A 18 -0.07 17.23 0.65
CA ALA A 18 -1.16 18.19 0.65
C ALA A 18 -0.93 19.30 1.69
N ALA A 19 -0.45 18.94 2.90
CA ALA A 19 -0.13 19.91 3.96
C ALA A 19 0.96 20.91 3.52
N ALA A 20 2.05 20.40 2.94
CA ALA A 20 3.11 21.25 2.44
C ALA A 20 2.63 22.13 1.27
N ASN A 21 1.83 21.58 0.36
CA ASN A 21 1.24 22.32 -0.77
C ASN A 21 0.29 23.42 -0.27
N ALA A 22 -0.66 23.10 0.61
CA ALA A 22 -1.61 24.07 1.17
C ALA A 22 -0.90 25.23 1.88
N SER A 23 0.11 24.91 2.70
CA SER A 23 0.91 25.91 3.41
C SER A 23 1.72 26.79 2.44
N SER A 24 2.30 26.21 1.38
CA SER A 24 3.01 26.98 0.35
C SER A 24 2.10 27.95 -0.42
N ASN A 25 0.80 27.70 -0.43
CA ASN A 25 -0.23 28.56 -0.99
C ASN A 25 -0.86 29.52 0.06
N GLY A 26 -0.23 29.67 1.22
CA GLY A 26 -0.59 30.66 2.23
C GLY A 26 -1.67 30.24 3.22
N LEU A 27 -2.14 28.98 3.19
CA LEU A 27 -3.11 28.49 4.16
C LEU A 27 -2.43 28.13 5.50
N GLN A 28 -3.12 28.42 6.60
CA GLN A 28 -2.74 27.94 7.93
C GLN A 28 -3.20 26.49 8.08
N VAL A 29 -2.22 25.57 8.18
CA VAL A 29 -2.45 24.12 8.13
C VAL A 29 -2.19 23.47 9.49
N VAL A 30 -3.15 22.65 9.94
CA VAL A 30 -2.92 21.67 11.00
C VAL A 30 -3.02 20.26 10.40
N LEU A 31 -2.02 19.43 10.70
CA LEU A 31 -1.97 18.02 10.30
C LEU A 31 -2.00 17.14 11.54
N PHE A 32 -2.90 16.17 11.56
CA PHE A 32 -3.03 15.18 12.62
C PHE A 32 -2.49 13.83 12.14
N GLU A 33 -1.59 13.23 12.92
CA GLU A 33 -1.05 11.90 12.67
C GLU A 33 -0.87 11.17 14.00
N HIS A 34 -1.51 10.01 14.15
CA HIS A 34 -1.52 9.31 15.43
C HIS A 34 -0.35 8.36 15.65
N THR A 35 0.28 7.89 14.54
CA THR A 35 1.36 6.90 14.62
C THR A 35 2.70 7.51 14.23
N ALA A 36 2.92 7.74 12.94
CA ALA A 36 4.18 8.26 12.41
C ALA A 36 4.00 8.96 11.06
N LEU A 37 4.64 10.10 10.89
CA LEU A 37 4.68 10.81 9.62
C LEU A 37 5.23 9.90 8.50
N GLY A 38 4.67 10.05 7.30
CA GLY A 38 4.97 9.20 6.16
C GLY A 38 3.98 8.04 5.97
N GLY A 39 3.14 7.76 7.00
CA GLY A 39 2.09 6.74 6.94
C GLY A 39 2.62 5.34 6.62
N VAL A 40 1.74 4.46 6.14
CA VAL A 40 2.07 3.07 5.79
C VAL A 40 3.21 3.01 4.76
N CYS A 41 3.18 3.84 3.73
CA CYS A 41 4.17 3.78 2.65
C CYS A 41 5.62 3.91 3.14
N LEU A 42 5.93 4.92 3.97
CA LEU A 42 7.29 5.16 4.44
C LEU A 42 7.70 4.23 5.58
N ASN A 43 6.77 3.87 6.47
CA ASN A 43 7.09 3.16 7.70
C ASN A 43 6.98 1.64 7.58
N GLU A 44 5.95 1.13 6.90
CA GLU A 44 5.60 -0.29 6.88
C GLU A 44 5.02 -0.78 5.54
N GLY A 45 5.44 -0.14 4.44
CA GLY A 45 4.95 -0.44 3.08
C GLY A 45 6.03 -0.28 2.02
N CYS A 46 5.87 0.74 1.17
CA CYS A 46 6.68 0.95 -0.03
C CYS A 46 8.20 0.98 0.25
N ILE A 47 8.62 1.88 1.11
CA ILE A 47 10.05 2.17 1.34
C ILE A 47 10.80 0.98 1.96
N PRO A 48 10.32 0.40 3.08
CA PRO A 48 10.99 -0.75 3.65
C PRO A 48 10.99 -1.96 2.70
N THR A 49 9.88 -2.21 1.98
CA THR A 49 9.80 -3.32 1.01
C THR A 49 10.81 -3.13 -0.12
N LYS A 50 10.84 -1.95 -0.77
CA LYS A 50 11.77 -1.67 -1.88
C LYS A 50 13.23 -1.70 -1.42
N THR A 51 13.49 -1.33 -0.17
CA THR A 51 14.83 -1.42 0.43
C THR A 51 15.27 -2.88 0.61
N LEU A 52 14.37 -3.77 1.03
CA LEU A 52 14.64 -5.22 1.12
C LEU A 52 14.78 -5.84 -0.27
N LEU A 53 13.88 -5.51 -1.21
CA LEU A 53 13.92 -5.97 -2.60
C LEU A 53 15.25 -5.61 -3.27
N HIS A 54 15.73 -4.37 -3.08
CA HIS A 54 17.01 -3.96 -3.65
C HIS A 54 18.18 -4.83 -3.14
N SER A 55 18.19 -5.21 -1.86
CA SER A 55 19.21 -6.10 -1.33
C SER A 55 19.06 -7.54 -1.85
N ALA A 56 17.82 -8.02 -2.03
CA ALA A 56 17.51 -9.32 -2.58
C ALA A 56 17.90 -9.41 -4.07
N ASN A 57 17.54 -8.40 -4.86
CA ASN A 57 17.88 -8.32 -6.28
C ASN A 57 19.40 -8.25 -6.49
N LEU A 58 20.12 -7.45 -5.69
CA LEU A 58 21.58 -7.39 -5.74
C LEU A 58 22.20 -8.77 -5.47
N LEU A 59 21.65 -9.55 -4.55
CA LEU A 59 22.12 -10.90 -4.29
C LEU A 59 21.91 -11.82 -5.50
N ASP A 60 20.79 -11.71 -6.18
CA ASP A 60 20.51 -12.47 -7.40
C ASP A 60 21.43 -12.04 -8.54
N GLU A 61 21.64 -10.73 -8.75
CA GLU A 61 22.59 -10.18 -9.73
C GLU A 61 24.02 -10.72 -9.50
N ILE A 62 24.48 -10.77 -8.25
CA ILE A 62 25.80 -11.33 -7.91
C ILE A 62 25.87 -12.82 -8.24
N ARG A 63 24.81 -13.59 -8.01
CA ARG A 63 24.74 -15.02 -8.36
C ARG A 63 24.77 -15.25 -9.88
N GLU A 64 24.16 -14.35 -10.63
CA GLU A 64 24.08 -14.38 -12.09
C GLU A 64 25.27 -13.68 -12.79
N ALA A 65 26.15 -13.03 -12.05
CA ALA A 65 27.24 -12.19 -12.57
C ALA A 65 28.12 -12.88 -13.60
N LYS A 66 28.31 -14.21 -13.48
CA LYS A 66 29.08 -15.02 -14.44
C LYS A 66 28.51 -14.98 -15.86
N ALA A 67 27.18 -14.87 -16.01
CA ALA A 67 26.55 -14.76 -17.32
C ALA A 67 26.92 -13.43 -18.03
N PHE A 68 27.37 -12.45 -17.26
CA PHE A 68 27.82 -11.13 -17.75
C PHE A 68 29.35 -11.00 -17.81
N GLY A 69 30.09 -12.13 -17.64
CA GLY A 69 31.54 -12.15 -17.69
C GLY A 69 32.23 -11.63 -16.40
N ILE A 70 31.49 -11.54 -15.29
CA ILE A 70 32.03 -11.11 -13.98
C ILE A 70 32.17 -12.34 -13.09
N GLU A 71 33.38 -12.64 -12.66
CA GLU A 71 33.65 -13.72 -11.69
C GLU A 71 33.64 -13.16 -10.27
N VAL A 72 32.93 -13.83 -9.39
CA VAL A 72 32.89 -13.52 -7.97
C VAL A 72 33.57 -14.66 -7.21
N GLU A 73 34.66 -14.33 -6.53
CA GLU A 73 35.43 -15.32 -5.73
C GLU A 73 34.82 -15.46 -4.33
N GLY A 74 34.78 -16.68 -3.81
CA GLY A 74 34.34 -16.99 -2.46
C GLY A 74 32.85 -17.22 -2.32
N ALA A 75 32.41 -17.48 -1.07
CA ALA A 75 31.01 -17.75 -0.75
C ALA A 75 30.24 -16.43 -0.56
N ILE A 76 29.08 -16.34 -1.22
CA ILE A 76 28.17 -15.18 -1.07
C ILE A 76 27.17 -15.54 0.03
N THR A 77 27.27 -14.86 1.17
CA THR A 77 26.40 -15.10 2.33
C THR A 77 25.60 -13.85 2.68
N PRO A 78 24.27 -13.85 2.53
CA PRO A 78 23.44 -12.73 2.97
C PRO A 78 23.36 -12.70 4.50
N HIS A 79 23.57 -11.52 5.09
CA HIS A 79 23.39 -11.27 6.52
C HIS A 79 22.08 -10.51 6.74
N TYR A 80 20.96 -11.22 6.94
CA TYR A 80 19.63 -10.63 7.01
C TYR A 80 19.50 -9.55 8.08
N ALA A 81 20.13 -9.71 9.24
CA ALA A 81 20.12 -8.68 10.29
C ALA A 81 20.72 -7.34 9.80
N ALA A 82 21.78 -7.39 8.99
CA ALA A 82 22.36 -6.17 8.38
C ALA A 82 21.46 -5.57 7.29
N ILE A 83 20.80 -6.42 6.48
CA ILE A 83 19.81 -5.99 5.49
C ILE A 83 18.64 -5.29 6.19
N ALA A 84 18.11 -5.86 7.26
CA ALA A 84 17.03 -5.29 8.05
C ALA A 84 17.44 -3.95 8.72
N ALA A 85 18.65 -3.87 9.27
CA ALA A 85 19.17 -2.65 9.86
C ALA A 85 19.34 -1.51 8.81
N ARG A 86 19.81 -1.86 7.59
CA ARG A 86 19.87 -0.91 6.48
C ARG A 86 18.46 -0.38 6.13
N LYS A 87 17.46 -1.25 6.06
CA LYS A 87 16.06 -0.89 5.81
C LYS A 87 15.56 0.08 6.88
N ASP A 88 15.80 -0.20 8.18
CA ASP A 88 15.38 0.68 9.28
C ASP A 88 16.01 2.08 9.17
N LYS A 89 17.31 2.14 8.80
CA LYS A 89 18.00 3.43 8.61
C LYS A 89 17.42 4.24 7.45
N VAL A 90 17.05 3.60 6.34
CA VAL A 90 16.41 4.27 5.19
C VAL A 90 15.06 4.85 5.60
N VAL A 91 14.23 4.06 6.28
CA VAL A 91 12.92 4.50 6.79
C VAL A 91 13.11 5.71 7.72
N GLN A 92 14.00 5.63 8.69
CA GLN A 92 14.29 6.74 9.63
C GLN A 92 14.72 8.01 8.90
N THR A 93 15.60 7.89 7.91
CA THR A 93 16.07 9.03 7.13
C THR A 93 14.93 9.73 6.41
N LEU A 94 14.06 8.96 5.73
CA LEU A 94 12.98 9.53 4.94
C LEU A 94 11.85 10.09 5.81
N THR A 95 11.49 9.44 6.91
CA THR A 95 10.48 9.97 7.84
C THR A 95 10.94 11.25 8.53
N SER A 96 12.24 11.33 8.90
CA SER A 96 12.84 12.57 9.40
C SER A 96 12.82 13.69 8.35
N GLY A 97 13.02 13.35 7.08
CA GLY A 97 12.91 14.29 5.95
C GLY A 97 11.48 14.85 5.80
N VAL A 98 10.44 14.03 5.99
CA VAL A 98 9.05 14.49 5.99
C VAL A 98 8.80 15.47 7.15
N ALA A 99 9.24 15.14 8.35
CA ALA A 99 9.11 16.01 9.51
C ALA A 99 9.81 17.38 9.28
N TYR A 100 11.00 17.34 8.71
CA TYR A 100 11.75 18.56 8.36
C TYR A 100 11.01 19.41 7.31
N LYS A 101 10.48 18.75 6.25
CA LYS A 101 9.70 19.41 5.18
C LYS A 101 8.48 20.13 5.76
N LEU A 102 7.70 19.46 6.59
CA LEU A 102 6.49 20.03 7.20
C LEU A 102 6.81 21.19 8.14
N LYS A 103 7.85 21.06 8.95
CA LYS A 103 8.33 22.13 9.82
C LYS A 103 8.81 23.35 9.01
N GLY A 104 9.57 23.12 7.95
CA GLY A 104 10.04 24.18 7.04
C GLY A 104 8.90 24.89 6.30
N ALA A 105 7.83 24.18 6.01
CA ALA A 105 6.59 24.74 5.44
C ALA A 105 5.70 25.47 6.47
N GLY A 106 6.01 25.43 7.76
CA GLY A 106 5.18 26.07 8.79
C GLY A 106 3.90 25.30 9.16
N VAL A 107 3.81 24.02 8.80
CA VAL A 107 2.66 23.16 9.14
C VAL A 107 2.67 22.84 10.64
N THR A 108 1.53 23.04 11.31
CA THR A 108 1.35 22.57 12.68
C THR A 108 1.03 21.09 12.69
N VAL A 109 1.94 20.27 13.18
CA VAL A 109 1.74 18.82 13.30
C VAL A 109 1.34 18.46 14.72
N ILE A 110 0.23 17.74 14.85
CA ILE A 110 -0.31 17.24 16.12
C ILE A 110 -0.29 15.71 16.10
N GLN A 111 0.41 15.12 17.06
CA GLN A 111 0.52 13.66 17.17
C GLN A 111 -0.64 13.11 18.01
N GLU A 112 -1.82 13.08 17.41
CA GLU A 112 -3.08 12.63 18.03
C GLU A 112 -4.02 12.05 17.00
N THR A 113 -4.94 11.20 17.45
CA THR A 113 -6.07 10.74 16.65
C THR A 113 -7.10 11.85 16.55
N ALA A 114 -7.43 12.26 15.33
CA ALA A 114 -8.41 13.29 15.06
C ALA A 114 -9.66 12.74 14.40
N ARG A 115 -10.82 13.37 14.67
CA ARG A 115 -12.12 13.04 14.10
C ARG A 115 -12.94 14.29 13.84
N LEU A 116 -13.84 14.20 12.87
CA LEU A 116 -14.90 15.20 12.67
C LEU A 116 -15.84 15.18 13.87
N SER A 117 -16.26 16.36 14.33
CA SER A 117 -17.16 16.51 15.49
C SER A 117 -18.35 17.41 15.20
N GLY A 118 -18.59 17.76 13.95
CA GLY A 118 -19.69 18.59 13.49
C GLY A 118 -19.24 19.89 12.83
N GLU A 119 -20.16 20.84 12.72
CA GLU A 119 -19.90 22.18 12.19
C GLU A 119 -20.57 23.25 13.05
N GLU A 120 -20.01 24.45 13.05
CA GLU A 120 -20.56 25.63 13.70
C GLU A 120 -20.48 26.82 12.73
N GLY A 121 -21.63 27.24 12.27
CA GLY A 121 -21.73 28.27 11.21
C GLY A 121 -21.12 27.80 9.92
N ASP A 122 -20.05 28.44 9.49
CA ASP A 122 -19.32 28.12 8.27
C ASP A 122 -17.98 27.37 8.55
N ARG A 123 -17.80 26.87 9.77
CA ARG A 123 -16.58 26.21 10.22
C ARG A 123 -16.84 24.76 10.59
N ILE A 124 -15.93 23.89 10.19
CA ILE A 124 -15.93 22.48 10.57
C ILE A 124 -15.17 22.33 11.89
N LEU A 125 -15.69 21.51 12.78
CA LEU A 125 -15.06 21.17 14.04
C LEU A 125 -14.34 19.83 13.92
N VAL A 126 -13.08 19.82 14.32
CA VAL A 126 -12.23 18.63 14.41
C VAL A 126 -11.76 18.46 15.84
N THR A 127 -11.99 17.31 16.44
CA THR A 127 -11.52 16.99 17.80
C THR A 127 -10.33 16.08 17.74
N ALA A 128 -9.28 16.41 18.51
CA ALA A 128 -8.09 15.58 18.69
C ALA A 128 -7.68 15.60 20.17
N GLY A 129 -7.68 14.45 20.83
CA GLY A 129 -7.57 14.36 22.28
C GLY A 129 -8.69 15.17 22.97
N GLU A 130 -8.32 16.05 23.89
CA GLU A 130 -9.25 16.97 24.59
C GLU A 130 -9.47 18.32 23.86
N GLU A 131 -8.76 18.56 22.76
CA GLU A 131 -8.76 19.83 22.05
C GLU A 131 -9.73 19.81 20.86
N THR A 132 -10.37 20.96 20.62
CA THR A 132 -11.21 21.19 19.42
C THR A 132 -10.58 22.27 18.54
N TYR A 133 -10.55 21.98 17.26
CA TYR A 133 -10.04 22.83 16.20
C TYR A 133 -11.18 23.24 15.28
N SER A 134 -11.19 24.53 14.93
CA SER A 134 -12.18 25.12 14.03
C SER A 134 -11.49 25.45 12.70
N VAL A 135 -11.97 24.85 11.60
CA VAL A 135 -11.31 24.94 10.30
C VAL A 135 -12.29 25.27 9.17
N SER A 136 -11.81 25.88 8.10
CA SER A 136 -12.63 26.16 6.91
C SER A 136 -12.80 24.92 6.04
N PHE A 137 -11.76 24.09 5.94
CA PHE A 137 -11.73 22.87 5.13
C PHE A 137 -11.11 21.71 5.89
N VAL A 138 -11.48 20.48 5.48
CA VAL A 138 -10.85 19.25 5.95
C VAL A 138 -10.44 18.38 4.77
N LEU A 139 -9.24 17.81 4.83
CA LEU A 139 -8.79 16.72 3.96
C LEU A 139 -8.64 15.44 4.79
N LEU A 140 -9.45 14.43 4.48
CA LEU A 140 -9.35 13.08 5.04
C LEU A 140 -8.29 12.29 4.25
N ALA A 141 -7.23 11.86 4.92
CA ALA A 141 -6.08 11.16 4.32
C ALA A 141 -5.62 9.98 5.20
N THR A 142 -6.56 9.31 5.88
CA THR A 142 -6.31 8.25 6.87
C THR A 142 -5.85 6.92 6.27
N GLY A 143 -5.88 6.80 4.95
CA GLY A 143 -5.31 5.65 4.26
C GLY A 143 -6.15 4.37 4.39
N SER A 144 -5.48 3.25 4.61
CA SER A 144 -6.08 1.92 4.64
C SER A 144 -5.42 1.00 5.67
N SER A 145 -6.12 -0.05 6.08
CA SER A 145 -5.63 -1.14 6.93
C SER A 145 -5.65 -2.48 6.19
N THR A 146 -4.84 -3.44 6.66
CA THR A 146 -4.82 -4.80 6.09
C THR A 146 -6.13 -5.52 6.39
N ILE A 147 -6.70 -6.17 5.39
CA ILE A 147 -7.86 -7.04 5.55
C ILE A 147 -7.45 -8.31 6.27
N ILE A 148 -8.10 -8.62 7.40
CA ILE A 148 -7.98 -9.89 8.10
C ILE A 148 -9.24 -10.69 7.81
N PRO A 149 -9.20 -11.69 6.91
CA PRO A 149 -10.37 -12.49 6.58
C PRO A 149 -10.69 -13.47 7.70
N PRO A 150 -11.97 -13.87 7.86
CA PRO A 150 -12.39 -14.82 8.88
C PRO A 150 -12.03 -16.28 8.49
N ILE A 151 -10.73 -16.57 8.38
CA ILE A 151 -10.24 -17.92 8.12
C ILE A 151 -10.27 -18.70 9.44
N PRO A 152 -10.95 -19.88 9.48
CA PRO A 152 -10.97 -20.73 10.66
C PRO A 152 -9.57 -21.01 11.20
N GLY A 153 -9.35 -20.73 12.48
CA GLY A 153 -8.09 -20.97 13.19
C GLY A 153 -7.05 -19.86 13.05
N LEU A 154 -7.29 -18.81 12.24
CA LEU A 154 -6.35 -17.71 12.06
C LEU A 154 -6.10 -16.94 13.38
N ASP A 155 -7.10 -16.84 14.22
CA ASP A 155 -7.03 -16.22 15.56
C ASP A 155 -6.22 -17.01 16.59
N LYS A 156 -5.84 -18.26 16.26
CA LYS A 156 -5.12 -19.19 17.16
C LYS A 156 -3.66 -19.40 16.77
N VAL A 157 -3.23 -18.85 15.64
CA VAL A 157 -1.86 -19.01 15.14
C VAL A 157 -1.16 -17.66 15.04
N ASN A 158 0.15 -17.69 15.12
CA ASN A 158 0.95 -16.49 14.84
C ASN A 158 1.11 -16.36 13.32
N TYR A 159 0.59 -15.28 12.76
CA TYR A 159 0.76 -14.93 11.35
C TYR A 159 1.34 -13.52 11.21
N TRP A 160 1.95 -13.27 10.08
CA TRP A 160 2.41 -11.95 9.69
C TRP A 160 1.45 -11.31 8.70
N THR A 161 1.29 -10.02 8.80
CA THR A 161 0.96 -9.15 7.68
C THR A 161 2.27 -8.57 7.10
N SER A 162 2.17 -7.66 6.14
CA SER A 162 3.35 -6.94 5.65
C SER A 162 4.09 -6.19 6.75
N ARG A 163 3.39 -5.73 7.79
CA ARG A 163 3.95 -5.00 8.94
C ARG A 163 4.91 -5.88 9.74
N GLU A 164 4.48 -7.05 10.19
CA GLU A 164 5.29 -7.98 10.96
C GLU A 164 6.44 -8.53 10.11
N ALA A 165 6.19 -8.84 8.82
CA ALA A 165 7.20 -9.29 7.89
C ALA A 165 8.33 -8.27 7.69
N LEU A 166 8.01 -6.98 7.61
CA LEU A 166 8.98 -5.89 7.51
C LEU A 166 9.69 -5.60 8.83
N ALA A 167 9.05 -5.88 9.97
CA ALA A 167 9.65 -5.72 11.29
C ALA A 167 10.57 -6.88 11.69
N ALA A 168 10.45 -8.05 11.04
CA ALA A 168 11.23 -9.25 11.34
C ALA A 168 12.74 -8.98 11.22
N LYS A 169 13.52 -9.53 12.18
CA LYS A 169 14.99 -9.41 12.22
C LYS A 169 15.69 -10.70 11.81
N THR A 170 14.93 -11.77 11.65
CA THR A 170 15.40 -13.09 11.20
C THR A 170 14.53 -13.59 10.05
N LEU A 171 15.11 -14.41 9.17
CA LEU A 171 14.34 -15.08 8.14
C LEU A 171 13.54 -16.24 8.74
N PRO A 172 12.32 -16.50 8.23
CA PRO A 172 11.58 -17.70 8.60
C PRO A 172 12.21 -18.94 7.95
N GLU A 173 11.97 -20.13 8.50
CA GLU A 173 12.41 -21.41 7.92
C GLU A 173 11.73 -21.70 6.58
N ASP A 174 10.46 -21.39 6.47
CA ASP A 174 9.64 -21.35 5.25
C ASP A 174 8.51 -20.33 5.41
N VAL A 175 7.89 -19.93 4.31
CA VAL A 175 6.73 -19.02 4.34
C VAL A 175 5.67 -19.46 3.35
N THR A 176 4.43 -19.47 3.82
CA THR A 176 3.24 -19.57 2.97
C THR A 176 2.51 -18.23 2.92
N ILE A 177 2.45 -17.66 1.74
CA ILE A 177 1.84 -16.35 1.46
C ILE A 177 0.40 -16.58 1.01
N ILE A 178 -0.56 -16.02 1.73
CA ILE A 178 -1.97 -16.05 1.39
C ILE A 178 -2.31 -14.75 0.67
N GLY A 179 -2.53 -14.83 -0.64
CA GLY A 179 -2.77 -13.70 -1.54
C GLY A 179 -1.61 -13.46 -2.51
N GLY A 180 -1.89 -13.56 -3.81
CA GLY A 180 -0.96 -13.36 -4.93
C GLY A 180 -0.96 -11.94 -5.51
N GLY A 181 -1.43 -10.94 -4.74
CA GLY A 181 -1.34 -9.53 -5.11
C GLY A 181 0.09 -8.98 -5.02
N VAL A 182 0.27 -7.68 -5.36
CA VAL A 182 1.60 -7.02 -5.41
C VAL A 182 2.39 -7.22 -4.13
N ILE A 183 1.77 -7.03 -2.95
CA ILE A 183 2.44 -7.19 -1.66
C ILE A 183 2.97 -8.63 -1.51
N GLY A 184 2.12 -9.63 -1.71
CA GLY A 184 2.51 -11.04 -1.57
C GLY A 184 3.61 -11.45 -2.53
N ILE A 185 3.55 -10.99 -3.78
CA ILE A 185 4.52 -11.33 -4.82
C ILE A 185 5.88 -10.63 -4.60
N GLU A 186 5.88 -9.38 -4.12
CA GLU A 186 7.12 -8.70 -3.72
C GLU A 186 7.81 -9.43 -2.56
N PHE A 187 7.05 -9.87 -1.54
CA PHE A 187 7.61 -10.70 -0.46
C PHE A 187 8.07 -12.08 -0.95
N ALA A 188 7.35 -12.70 -1.90
CA ALA A 188 7.79 -13.95 -2.51
C ALA A 188 9.17 -13.77 -3.19
N GLY A 189 9.39 -12.64 -3.86
CA GLY A 189 10.69 -12.27 -4.41
C GLY A 189 11.77 -12.14 -3.33
N ILE A 190 11.51 -11.32 -2.29
CA ILE A 190 12.46 -11.11 -1.19
C ILE A 190 12.89 -12.45 -0.56
N TYR A 191 11.92 -13.26 -0.17
CA TYR A 191 12.22 -14.50 0.56
C TYR A 191 12.88 -15.56 -0.32
N SER A 192 12.42 -15.75 -1.56
CA SER A 192 13.03 -16.73 -2.48
C SER A 192 14.47 -16.36 -2.82
N SER A 193 14.77 -15.10 -3.08
CA SER A 193 16.14 -14.62 -3.32
C SER A 193 17.06 -14.83 -2.10
N LEU A 194 16.51 -14.72 -0.88
CA LEU A 194 17.22 -14.97 0.36
C LEU A 194 17.29 -16.46 0.76
N GLY A 195 16.77 -17.36 -0.10
CA GLY A 195 16.87 -18.80 0.08
C GLY A 195 15.80 -19.43 0.97
N VAL A 196 14.75 -18.69 1.32
CA VAL A 196 13.60 -19.20 2.07
C VAL A 196 12.64 -19.92 1.13
N PRO A 197 12.20 -21.16 1.42
CA PRO A 197 11.15 -21.84 0.68
C PRO A 197 9.82 -21.07 0.74
N VAL A 198 9.25 -20.77 -0.43
CA VAL A 198 8.04 -19.95 -0.57
C VAL A 198 6.91 -20.70 -1.23
N ARG A 199 5.70 -20.60 -0.66
CA ARG A 199 4.44 -21.00 -1.28
C ARG A 199 3.54 -19.78 -1.39
N VAL A 200 2.83 -19.62 -2.51
CA VAL A 200 1.84 -18.57 -2.73
C VAL A 200 0.50 -19.22 -3.04
N ILE A 201 -0.54 -18.87 -2.26
CA ILE A 201 -1.91 -19.35 -2.46
C ILE A 201 -2.72 -18.16 -2.97
N GLU A 202 -3.36 -18.33 -4.13
CA GLU A 202 -4.18 -17.31 -4.77
C GLU A 202 -5.51 -17.89 -5.25
N MET A 203 -6.61 -17.22 -4.92
CA MET A 203 -7.96 -17.62 -5.34
C MET A 203 -8.24 -17.30 -6.80
N ALA A 204 -7.57 -16.29 -7.34
CA ALA A 204 -7.68 -15.90 -8.74
C ALA A 204 -6.95 -16.89 -9.67
N PRO A 205 -7.28 -16.89 -10.97
CA PRO A 205 -6.61 -17.75 -11.95
C PRO A 205 -5.19 -17.30 -12.30
N GLU A 206 -4.76 -16.11 -11.85
CA GLU A 206 -3.40 -15.61 -12.01
C GLU A 206 -3.02 -14.66 -10.88
N ILE A 207 -1.72 -14.51 -10.62
CA ILE A 207 -1.15 -13.51 -9.69
C ILE A 207 -1.29 -12.09 -10.26
N LEU A 208 -1.11 -11.07 -9.41
CA LEU A 208 -1.11 -9.66 -9.83
C LEU A 208 -2.35 -9.26 -10.64
N GLY A 209 -3.55 -9.59 -10.16
CA GLY A 209 -4.81 -9.43 -10.88
C GLY A 209 -5.13 -8.03 -11.44
N ALA A 210 -4.39 -7.00 -11.03
CA ALA A 210 -4.49 -5.64 -11.58
C ALA A 210 -3.60 -5.40 -12.82
N MET A 211 -2.74 -6.36 -13.18
CA MET A 211 -1.84 -6.32 -14.33
C MET A 211 -2.37 -7.22 -15.46
N ASP A 212 -1.84 -7.03 -16.68
CA ASP A 212 -2.11 -7.96 -17.77
C ASP A 212 -1.74 -9.39 -17.38
N ARG A 213 -2.66 -10.30 -17.62
CA ARG A 213 -2.50 -11.71 -17.25
C ARG A 213 -1.29 -12.37 -17.88
N GLU A 214 -0.91 -11.97 -19.10
CA GLU A 214 0.25 -12.53 -19.78
C GLU A 214 1.56 -12.15 -19.07
N THR A 215 1.72 -10.88 -18.70
CA THR A 215 2.92 -10.41 -17.98
C THR A 215 3.00 -11.03 -16.60
N SER A 216 1.87 -11.17 -15.91
CA SER A 216 1.78 -11.86 -14.63
C SER A 216 2.18 -13.34 -14.74
N ALA A 217 1.72 -14.03 -15.76
CA ALA A 217 2.09 -15.44 -16.01
C ALA A 217 3.59 -15.61 -16.33
N MET A 218 4.21 -14.63 -17.00
CA MET A 218 5.66 -14.64 -17.24
C MET A 218 6.45 -14.54 -15.94
N LEU A 219 6.08 -13.62 -15.05
CA LEU A 219 6.72 -13.50 -13.74
C LEU A 219 6.51 -14.75 -12.90
N ARG A 220 5.29 -15.30 -12.84
CA ARG A 220 4.99 -16.51 -12.10
C ARG A 220 5.86 -17.69 -12.58
N LYS A 221 6.06 -17.81 -13.90
CA LYS A 221 6.94 -18.84 -14.47
C LYS A 221 8.38 -18.64 -14.02
N GLU A 222 8.86 -17.39 -14.00
CA GLU A 222 10.21 -17.08 -13.55
C GLU A 222 10.39 -17.39 -12.06
N TYR A 223 9.46 -16.99 -11.21
CA TYR A 223 9.51 -17.32 -9.78
C TYR A 223 9.37 -18.84 -9.52
N GLY A 224 8.60 -19.54 -10.35
CA GLY A 224 8.53 -21.00 -10.31
C GLY A 224 9.88 -21.66 -10.59
N ARG A 225 10.68 -21.14 -11.53
CA ARG A 225 12.05 -21.59 -11.79
C ARG A 225 13.00 -21.36 -10.61
N ARG A 226 12.74 -20.32 -9.81
CA ARG A 226 13.47 -20.01 -8.57
C ARG A 226 12.96 -20.82 -7.37
N GLY A 227 12.01 -21.74 -7.58
CA GLY A 227 11.50 -22.66 -6.55
C GLY A 227 10.27 -22.17 -5.79
N VAL A 228 9.67 -21.02 -6.14
CA VAL A 228 8.40 -20.58 -5.56
C VAL A 228 7.28 -21.49 -6.07
N LYS A 229 6.48 -22.04 -5.13
CA LYS A 229 5.32 -22.88 -5.46
C LYS A 229 4.06 -22.05 -5.47
N PHE A 230 3.28 -22.10 -6.56
CA PHE A 230 2.02 -21.39 -6.72
C PHE A 230 0.84 -22.34 -6.69
N TYR A 231 -0.16 -21.98 -5.92
CA TYR A 231 -1.46 -22.65 -5.82
C TYR A 231 -2.53 -21.62 -6.28
N LEU A 232 -2.82 -21.62 -7.58
CA LEU A 232 -3.82 -20.73 -8.18
C LEU A 232 -5.21 -21.36 -8.12
N GLU A 233 -6.26 -20.55 -8.25
CA GLU A 233 -7.66 -20.97 -8.14
C GLU A 233 -7.88 -21.82 -6.87
N THR A 234 -7.19 -21.48 -5.79
CA THR A 234 -7.09 -22.25 -4.55
C THR A 234 -7.48 -21.38 -3.37
N LYS A 235 -8.40 -21.92 -2.55
CA LYS A 235 -8.91 -21.25 -1.35
C LYS A 235 -8.23 -21.80 -0.10
N VAL A 236 -7.88 -20.92 0.83
CA VAL A 236 -7.55 -21.32 2.20
C VAL A 236 -8.83 -21.54 2.98
N THR A 237 -9.00 -22.75 3.53
CA THR A 237 -10.20 -23.14 4.27
C THR A 237 -10.01 -23.14 5.78
N ALA A 238 -8.77 -23.37 6.24
CA ALA A 238 -8.41 -23.30 7.65
C ALA A 238 -6.89 -23.08 7.82
N VAL A 239 -6.49 -22.65 9.00
CA VAL A 239 -5.10 -22.62 9.44
C VAL A 239 -4.96 -23.26 10.83
N SER A 240 -3.80 -23.85 11.10
CA SER A 240 -3.45 -24.44 12.38
C SER A 240 -1.95 -24.29 12.65
N GLU A 241 -1.46 -24.71 13.80
CA GLU A 241 -0.02 -24.79 14.10
C GLU A 241 0.75 -25.73 13.16
N GLU A 242 0.06 -26.68 12.52
CA GLU A 242 0.65 -27.60 11.55
C GLU A 242 0.81 -26.97 10.16
N GLY A 243 0.02 -25.93 9.83
CA GLY A 243 0.08 -25.26 8.54
C GLY A 243 -1.24 -24.73 8.03
N VAL A 244 -1.34 -24.63 6.70
CA VAL A 244 -2.47 -24.06 5.97
C VAL A 244 -3.23 -25.15 5.24
N THR A 245 -4.52 -25.29 5.51
CA THR A 245 -5.43 -26.19 4.75
C THR A 245 -5.97 -25.44 3.56
N ILE A 246 -5.79 -26.03 2.39
CA ILE A 246 -6.26 -25.46 1.11
C ILE A 246 -7.33 -26.36 0.48
N GLU A 247 -8.15 -25.75 -0.36
CA GLU A 247 -9.06 -26.42 -1.26
C GLU A 247 -8.82 -25.92 -2.68
N THR A 248 -8.44 -26.85 -3.56
CA THR A 248 -8.20 -26.54 -4.99
C THR A 248 -9.52 -26.41 -5.75
N LYS A 249 -9.47 -25.89 -6.97
CA LYS A 249 -10.63 -25.78 -7.88
C LYS A 249 -11.39 -27.09 -8.07
N ASP A 250 -10.66 -28.23 -8.06
CA ASP A 250 -11.23 -29.56 -8.22
C ASP A 250 -11.82 -30.13 -6.92
N GLY A 251 -11.90 -29.32 -5.86
CA GLY A 251 -12.45 -29.71 -4.57
C GLY A 251 -11.54 -30.61 -3.73
N LYS A 252 -10.28 -30.76 -4.08
CA LYS A 252 -9.30 -31.51 -3.27
C LYS A 252 -8.84 -30.66 -2.11
N SER A 253 -8.91 -31.23 -0.91
CA SER A 253 -8.37 -30.60 0.30
C SER A 253 -6.97 -31.16 0.60
N GLU A 254 -6.03 -30.28 0.95
CA GLU A 254 -4.66 -30.60 1.29
C GLU A 254 -4.17 -29.73 2.45
N LEU A 255 -3.40 -30.30 3.38
CA LEU A 255 -2.67 -29.54 4.40
C LEU A 255 -1.26 -29.24 3.88
N LEU A 256 -0.92 -27.97 3.78
CA LEU A 256 0.42 -27.50 3.47
C LEU A 256 1.17 -27.20 4.77
N PRO A 257 2.14 -28.02 5.19
CA PRO A 257 2.94 -27.74 6.36
C PRO A 257 3.65 -26.38 6.23
N THR A 258 3.53 -25.55 7.24
CA THR A 258 3.99 -24.15 7.18
C THR A 258 4.44 -23.68 8.56
N ARG A 259 5.64 -23.08 8.64
CA ARG A 259 6.16 -22.47 9.86
C ARG A 259 5.73 -21.01 10.00
N GLN A 260 5.68 -20.28 8.88
CA GLN A 260 5.25 -18.88 8.88
C GLN A 260 4.19 -18.63 7.82
N ILE A 261 3.11 -17.99 8.24
CA ILE A 261 2.04 -17.50 7.35
C ILE A 261 2.24 -16.00 7.14
N LEU A 262 2.19 -15.54 5.88
CA LEU A 262 2.11 -14.14 5.51
C LEU A 262 0.77 -13.86 4.85
N LEU A 263 -0.05 -13.02 5.47
CA LEU A 263 -1.37 -12.63 4.99
C LEU A 263 -1.28 -11.36 4.14
N SER A 264 -1.68 -11.44 2.87
CA SER A 264 -1.62 -10.33 1.90
C SER A 264 -2.82 -10.31 0.94
N VAL A 265 -4.03 -10.48 1.50
CA VAL A 265 -5.30 -10.60 0.76
C VAL A 265 -5.97 -9.27 0.42
N GLY A 266 -5.28 -8.17 0.64
CA GLY A 266 -5.76 -6.82 0.30
C GLY A 266 -5.84 -5.88 1.50
N ARG A 267 -6.34 -4.67 1.22
CA ARG A 267 -6.45 -3.57 2.18
C ARG A 267 -7.85 -2.97 2.09
N ARG A 268 -8.32 -2.38 3.17
CA ARG A 268 -9.61 -1.65 3.22
C ARG A 268 -9.38 -0.20 3.65
N PRO A 269 -10.18 0.76 3.14
CA PRO A 269 -10.17 2.14 3.59
C PRO A 269 -10.35 2.25 5.10
N GLU A 270 -9.62 3.17 5.73
CA GLU A 270 -9.68 3.43 7.18
C GLU A 270 -10.61 4.61 7.45
N THR A 271 -11.89 4.29 7.68
CA THR A 271 -12.97 5.25 7.91
C THR A 271 -13.62 5.12 9.27
N GLU A 272 -13.24 4.11 10.03
CA GLU A 272 -13.80 3.86 11.36
C GLU A 272 -13.43 5.01 12.33
N ALA A 273 -14.36 5.41 13.17
CA ALA A 273 -14.20 6.44 14.20
C ALA A 273 -13.79 7.85 13.68
N LEU A 274 -13.92 8.13 12.40
CA LEU A 274 -13.63 9.46 11.83
C LEU A 274 -14.74 10.49 12.05
N GLY A 275 -15.93 10.08 12.54
CA GLY A 275 -17.06 10.98 12.74
C GLY A 275 -17.71 11.43 11.43
N LEU A 276 -17.64 10.63 10.36
CA LEU A 276 -18.21 10.94 9.04
C LEU A 276 -19.71 11.23 9.08
N GLU A 277 -20.42 10.56 10.00
CA GLU A 277 -21.85 10.70 10.25
C GLU A 277 -22.23 12.09 10.74
N THR A 278 -21.31 12.80 11.43
CA THR A 278 -21.58 14.16 11.97
C THR A 278 -21.78 15.21 10.87
N LEU A 279 -21.25 14.95 9.67
CA LEU A 279 -21.37 15.80 8.48
C LEU A 279 -22.06 15.08 7.31
N SER A 280 -22.71 13.94 7.56
CA SER A 280 -23.41 13.13 6.54
C SER A 280 -22.55 12.81 5.32
N ILE A 281 -21.25 12.48 5.54
CA ILE A 281 -20.32 12.14 4.47
C ILE A 281 -20.65 10.75 3.93
N ALA A 282 -20.88 10.65 2.62
CA ALA A 282 -21.26 9.43 1.95
C ALA A 282 -20.07 8.46 1.84
N THR A 283 -20.34 7.17 2.08
CA THR A 283 -19.37 6.07 1.90
C THR A 283 -19.93 4.96 1.02
N ASN A 284 -19.04 4.22 0.35
CA ASN A 284 -19.37 3.01 -0.41
C ASN A 284 -18.38 1.91 -0.04
N ARG A 285 -18.83 0.79 0.53
CA ARG A 285 -17.96 -0.32 1.01
C ARG A 285 -16.77 0.18 1.84
N SER A 286 -17.02 1.04 2.79
CA SER A 286 -16.03 1.73 3.64
C SER A 286 -15.18 2.81 2.95
N ALA A 287 -15.22 2.99 1.65
CA ALA A 287 -14.53 4.08 0.97
C ALA A 287 -15.35 5.38 1.04
N VAL A 288 -14.68 6.52 1.25
CA VAL A 288 -15.31 7.84 1.16
C VAL A 288 -15.60 8.16 -0.31
N VAL A 289 -16.86 8.51 -0.61
CA VAL A 289 -17.27 8.89 -1.97
C VAL A 289 -16.80 10.30 -2.26
N VAL A 290 -16.09 10.49 -3.36
CA VAL A 290 -15.59 11.79 -3.84
C VAL A 290 -15.93 12.02 -5.31
N ASN A 291 -15.98 13.28 -5.71
CA ASN A 291 -16.07 13.69 -7.12
C ASN A 291 -14.67 13.75 -7.77
N ALA A 292 -14.58 14.20 -9.02
CA ALA A 292 -13.33 14.32 -9.77
C ALA A 292 -12.31 15.31 -9.14
N TYR A 293 -12.73 16.16 -8.24
CA TYR A 293 -11.91 17.12 -7.50
C TYR A 293 -11.61 16.68 -6.06
N MET A 294 -11.81 15.40 -5.76
CA MET A 294 -11.62 14.82 -4.42
C MET A 294 -12.56 15.39 -3.35
N GLN A 295 -13.59 16.15 -3.71
CA GLN A 295 -14.57 16.69 -2.80
C GLN A 295 -15.61 15.62 -2.45
N THR A 296 -15.94 15.49 -1.18
CA THR A 296 -16.96 14.55 -0.67
C THR A 296 -18.39 15.07 -0.91
N SER A 297 -19.41 14.40 -0.35
CA SER A 297 -20.78 14.91 -0.30
C SER A 297 -20.93 16.23 0.49
N HIS A 298 -19.94 16.57 1.34
CA HIS A 298 -19.89 17.83 2.06
C HIS A 298 -18.95 18.82 1.35
N PRO A 299 -19.40 20.08 1.05
CA PRO A 299 -18.68 21.02 0.16
C PRO A 299 -17.31 21.47 0.69
N ARG A 300 -17.03 21.30 1.98
CA ARG A 300 -15.77 21.71 2.63
C ARG A 300 -14.92 20.55 3.12
N VAL A 301 -15.35 19.30 2.83
CA VAL A 301 -14.59 18.09 3.19
C VAL A 301 -14.16 17.37 1.93
N TYR A 302 -12.88 17.06 1.88
CA TYR A 302 -12.20 16.34 0.80
C TYR A 302 -11.63 15.03 1.34
N ALA A 303 -11.35 14.10 0.46
CA ALA A 303 -10.64 12.86 0.81
C ALA A 303 -9.64 12.49 -0.28
N ALA A 304 -8.46 11.97 0.12
CA ALA A 304 -7.40 11.58 -0.79
C ALA A 304 -6.60 10.39 -0.28
N GLY A 305 -6.10 9.57 -1.18
CA GLY A 305 -5.36 8.34 -0.91
C GLY A 305 -6.28 7.14 -0.73
N ASP A 306 -5.77 6.11 -0.08
CA ASP A 306 -6.45 4.81 0.04
C ASP A 306 -7.87 4.89 0.62
N ILE A 307 -8.18 5.93 1.38
CA ILE A 307 -9.51 6.16 1.96
C ILE A 307 -10.60 6.31 0.89
N THR A 308 -10.25 6.74 -0.34
CA THR A 308 -11.18 6.88 -1.46
C THR A 308 -11.50 5.53 -2.15
N GLY A 309 -10.65 4.52 -1.94
CA GLY A 309 -10.84 3.19 -2.50
C GLY A 309 -10.56 3.06 -4.01
N PHE A 310 -10.17 4.12 -4.72
CA PHE A 310 -9.90 4.07 -6.16
C PHE A 310 -8.55 3.45 -6.48
N SER A 311 -7.51 3.82 -5.76
CA SER A 311 -6.15 3.38 -6.01
C SER A 311 -5.38 3.34 -4.70
N LEU A 312 -4.70 2.21 -4.43
CA LEU A 312 -3.90 2.02 -3.22
C LEU A 312 -2.41 2.27 -3.52
N LEU A 313 -2.12 3.37 -4.21
CA LEU A 313 -0.78 3.73 -4.69
C LEU A 313 -0.36 5.10 -4.15
N ALA A 314 0.87 5.20 -3.66
CA ALA A 314 1.38 6.42 -3.03
C ALA A 314 1.39 7.63 -3.99
N HIS A 315 1.76 7.44 -5.26
CA HIS A 315 1.77 8.53 -6.24
C HIS A 315 0.35 8.98 -6.62
N THR A 316 -0.63 8.06 -6.64
CA THR A 316 -2.04 8.43 -6.80
C THR A 316 -2.51 9.26 -5.61
N ALA A 317 -2.20 8.81 -4.39
CA ALA A 317 -2.55 9.53 -3.16
C ALA A 317 -1.97 10.95 -3.12
N ILE A 318 -0.72 11.14 -3.58
CA ILE A 318 -0.09 12.45 -3.71
C ILE A 318 -0.88 13.32 -4.71
N ARG A 319 -1.19 12.77 -5.88
CA ARG A 319 -1.92 13.50 -6.92
C ARG A 319 -3.34 13.86 -6.49
N GLU A 320 -4.05 12.95 -5.83
CA GLU A 320 -5.38 13.23 -5.26
C GLU A 320 -5.32 14.37 -4.23
N GLY A 321 -4.30 14.35 -3.34
CA GLY A 321 -4.08 15.44 -2.39
C GLY A 321 -3.80 16.77 -3.06
N GLU A 322 -3.03 16.79 -4.14
CA GLU A 322 -2.75 17.98 -4.95
C GLU A 322 -4.02 18.52 -5.61
N VAL A 323 -4.82 17.65 -6.24
CA VAL A 323 -6.11 18.02 -6.84
C VAL A 323 -7.05 18.63 -5.80
N ALA A 324 -7.15 18.02 -4.61
CA ALA A 324 -7.98 18.54 -3.51
C ALA A 324 -7.55 19.95 -3.10
N ILE A 325 -6.25 20.18 -2.88
CA ILE A 325 -5.75 21.49 -2.47
C ILE A 325 -5.94 22.52 -3.58
N ASN A 326 -5.65 22.18 -4.84
CA ASN A 326 -5.86 23.09 -5.97
C ASN A 326 -7.32 23.53 -6.08
N HIS A 327 -8.27 22.61 -5.89
CA HIS A 327 -9.69 22.94 -5.89
C HIS A 327 -10.09 23.83 -4.70
N ILE A 328 -9.53 23.60 -3.51
CA ILE A 328 -9.79 24.41 -2.30
C ILE A 328 -9.35 25.85 -2.49
N ILE A 329 -8.19 26.09 -3.10
CA ILE A 329 -7.66 27.45 -3.30
C ILE A 329 -8.21 28.16 -4.53
N GLY A 330 -9.13 27.53 -5.28
CA GLY A 330 -9.67 28.09 -6.53
C GLY A 330 -8.66 28.13 -7.66
N GLY A 331 -7.75 27.15 -7.70
CA GLY A 331 -6.72 26.99 -8.73
C GLY A 331 -7.27 26.53 -10.08
N GLU A 332 -6.39 26.03 -10.94
CA GLU A 332 -6.75 25.55 -12.28
C GLU A 332 -7.77 24.40 -12.22
N ASP A 333 -8.63 24.31 -13.23
CA ASP A 333 -9.60 23.22 -13.41
C ASP A 333 -8.86 21.96 -13.89
N ASP A 334 -8.35 21.19 -12.94
CA ASP A 334 -7.49 20.02 -13.16
C ASP A 334 -8.03 18.81 -12.38
N PRO A 335 -9.08 18.14 -12.90
CA PRO A 335 -9.70 17.01 -12.24
C PRO A 335 -8.80 15.77 -12.21
N MET A 336 -9.00 14.90 -11.22
CA MET A 336 -8.28 13.63 -11.12
C MET A 336 -8.56 12.71 -12.30
N ARG A 337 -7.51 12.13 -12.86
CA ARG A 337 -7.55 11.18 -13.97
C ARG A 337 -6.95 9.84 -13.54
N TYR A 338 -7.79 8.80 -13.50
CA TYR A 338 -7.36 7.45 -13.12
C TYR A 338 -6.92 6.58 -14.29
N ASP A 339 -7.22 6.98 -15.52
CA ASP A 339 -6.89 6.26 -16.76
C ASP A 339 -5.40 6.29 -17.13
N ALA A 340 -4.62 7.16 -16.53
CA ALA A 340 -3.20 7.36 -16.81
C ALA A 340 -2.29 7.11 -15.59
N ILE A 341 -2.78 6.37 -14.58
CA ILE A 341 -1.99 6.04 -13.39
C ILE A 341 -1.13 4.81 -13.68
N PRO A 342 0.21 4.92 -13.59
CA PRO A 342 1.08 3.77 -13.73
C PRO A 342 1.01 2.87 -12.49
N SER A 343 1.10 1.57 -12.69
CA SER A 343 1.26 0.58 -11.63
C SER A 343 2.53 -0.23 -11.85
N VAL A 344 3.22 -0.59 -10.75
CA VAL A 344 4.48 -1.34 -10.79
C VAL A 344 4.48 -2.39 -9.69
N ALA A 345 4.86 -3.61 -10.04
CA ALA A 345 5.33 -4.62 -9.11
C ALA A 345 6.87 -4.64 -9.17
N TYR A 346 7.53 -4.28 -8.08
CA TYR A 346 9.00 -4.16 -8.00
C TYR A 346 9.67 -5.52 -7.78
N THR A 347 9.26 -6.46 -8.59
CA THR A 347 9.78 -7.82 -8.64
C THR A 347 11.09 -7.88 -9.45
N HIS A 348 11.69 -9.06 -9.59
CA HIS A 348 12.81 -9.28 -10.50
C HIS A 348 12.49 -10.47 -11.43
N PRO A 349 12.16 -10.21 -12.73
CA PRO A 349 12.04 -8.90 -13.39
C PRO A 349 10.88 -8.04 -12.86
N GLU A 350 10.98 -6.72 -13.03
CA GLU A 350 9.90 -5.79 -12.73
C GLU A 350 8.77 -5.90 -13.74
N ILE A 351 7.53 -5.69 -13.27
CA ILE A 351 6.34 -5.59 -14.13
C ILE A 351 5.72 -4.22 -13.92
N ALA A 352 5.51 -3.49 -15.01
CA ALA A 352 4.84 -2.19 -14.97
C ALA A 352 3.77 -2.11 -16.05
N GLY A 353 2.76 -1.31 -15.80
CA GLY A 353 1.67 -1.05 -16.74
C GLY A 353 1.02 0.30 -16.51
N VAL A 354 0.37 0.84 -17.52
CA VAL A 354 -0.46 2.04 -17.47
C VAL A 354 -1.62 1.88 -18.43
N GLY A 355 -2.79 2.37 -18.03
CA GLY A 355 -4.01 2.27 -18.80
C GLY A 355 -4.71 0.91 -18.66
N ALA A 356 -5.61 0.59 -19.59
CA ALA A 356 -6.46 -0.59 -19.53
C ALA A 356 -5.70 -1.88 -19.89
N THR A 357 -5.95 -2.96 -19.15
CA THR A 357 -5.47 -4.31 -19.49
C THR A 357 -6.31 -4.95 -20.60
N GLU A 358 -5.78 -6.00 -21.24
CA GLU A 358 -6.57 -6.78 -22.20
C GLU A 358 -7.85 -7.35 -21.58
N GLU A 359 -7.77 -7.84 -20.34
CA GLU A 359 -8.90 -8.40 -19.59
C GLU A 359 -10.00 -7.35 -19.39
N GLN A 360 -9.62 -6.13 -19.00
CA GLN A 360 -10.55 -5.02 -18.84
C GLN A 360 -11.22 -4.67 -20.16
N LEU A 361 -10.46 -4.49 -21.24
CA LEU A 361 -10.99 -4.16 -22.58
C LEU A 361 -11.96 -5.24 -23.09
N ARG A 362 -11.65 -6.53 -22.85
CA ARG A 362 -12.57 -7.65 -23.18
C ARG A 362 -13.85 -7.59 -22.39
N SER A 363 -13.76 -7.33 -21.09
CA SER A 363 -14.95 -7.23 -20.22
C SER A 363 -15.87 -6.07 -20.59
N GLU A 364 -15.29 -4.97 -21.10
CA GLU A 364 -15.99 -3.78 -21.59
C GLU A 364 -16.51 -3.94 -23.04
N GLY A 365 -16.19 -5.05 -23.72
CA GLY A 365 -16.54 -5.26 -25.12
C GLY A 365 -15.86 -4.30 -26.10
N ARG A 366 -14.72 -3.70 -25.70
CA ARG A 366 -13.99 -2.73 -26.52
C ARG A 366 -13.08 -3.45 -27.52
N TYR A 367 -13.09 -2.95 -28.76
CA TYR A 367 -12.15 -3.42 -29.77
C TYR A 367 -10.74 -2.89 -29.48
N TYR A 368 -9.73 -3.77 -29.55
CA TYR A 368 -8.31 -3.43 -29.39
C TYR A 368 -7.42 -4.29 -30.29
N ARG A 369 -6.18 -3.88 -30.44
CA ARG A 369 -5.11 -4.66 -31.08
C ARG A 369 -3.95 -4.81 -30.11
N THR A 370 -3.34 -5.99 -30.08
CA THR A 370 -2.14 -6.25 -29.30
C THR A 370 -0.91 -6.28 -30.20
N LEU A 371 0.13 -5.58 -29.77
CA LEU A 371 1.46 -5.67 -30.37
C LEU A 371 2.44 -6.10 -29.27
N LYS A 372 3.25 -7.12 -29.54
CA LYS A 372 4.27 -7.63 -28.62
C LYS A 372 5.64 -7.39 -29.24
N LEU A 373 6.50 -6.71 -28.49
CA LEU A 373 7.88 -6.45 -28.88
C LEU A 373 8.79 -7.11 -27.83
N PRO A 374 9.55 -8.15 -28.21
CA PRO A 374 10.60 -8.68 -27.31
C PRO A 374 11.72 -7.64 -27.22
N MET A 375 12.20 -7.40 -25.99
CA MET A 375 13.39 -6.58 -25.73
C MET A 375 14.60 -7.45 -25.50
#